data_a8da49f9eac8b6495ed4898b8d732392
#
_entry.id   a8da49f9eac8b6495ed4898b8d732392
#
_cell.length_a   1.000
_cell.length_b   1.000
_cell.length_c   1.000
_cell.angle_alpha   90.00
_cell.angle_beta   90.00
_cell.angle_gamma   90.00
#
_symmetry.space_group_name_H-M   'P 1'
#
loop_
_entity.id
_entity.type
_entity.pdbx_description
1 polymer ?
#
loop_
_entity_poly.entity_id
_entity_poly.type
_entity_poly.pdbx_seq_one_letter_code
_entity_poly.pdbx_strand_id
1 'polypeptide(L)'
;MKYNALAKWAASMFVVVGLAACSAEEPEQASEPTPEPVTVGGMTIDDPAVLAAMAERQALKDPEGPGAQAYEEVCAGCHEGQVPKAPHTSMLEIMSPDSIFKALDEGVMQAESDDLSRDQKRAVAEYLSGTRIGQQVAYPVVMCQDDALAFDYDDTPLVPAWGMTRGNTRMMPASNINRDNVASLQLKWAFAYPEAVRARSQPMAAGGALYVGSHNGDVLALDADTGCVRWQFQASAEVRTGVVIDEWEAGDTDAQPLAYFGDLLGNVYAINAVTGEQVWRHRPDDHPSATITGTPSLFDGKLYVTVSSLEVTPAMYPTYECCTFRGSAVAYDAASGDVVWQTFTIDEEPQLLGQNRSGTDNYGPSGAPSWNSPAIDTERNQLYFGTGENYSSPATLTSDAIFALD
;
A
#
# COMPACT_ATOMS: atom_id res chain seq x y z
N MET A 1 64.02 37.55 -2.11
CA MET A 1 65.32 37.42 -1.42
C MET A 1 65.59 35.96 -1.21
N LYS A 2 66.45 35.44 -2.05
CA LYS A 2 67.79 34.84 -1.74
C LYS A 2 67.67 33.48 -1.08
N TYR A 3 67.92 32.38 -1.85
CA TYR A 3 69.20 31.62 -2.02
C TYR A 3 69.32 30.52 -0.97
N ASN A 4 69.79 29.30 -1.13
CA ASN A 4 70.56 28.51 -2.13
C ASN A 4 70.47 27.07 -1.63
N ALA A 5 70.25 26.10 -2.45
CA ALA A 5 71.16 25.19 -3.14
C ALA A 5 72.37 24.66 -2.28
N LEU A 6 72.47 23.33 -2.19
CA LEU A 6 73.67 22.61 -2.55
C LEU A 6 73.48 21.06 -2.50
N ALA A 7 73.89 20.46 -3.57
CA ALA A 7 73.99 19.06 -3.87
C ALA A 7 75.27 18.43 -3.27
N LYS A 8 75.33 17.12 -3.14
CA LYS A 8 76.44 16.19 -3.49
C LYS A 8 76.07 14.75 -3.11
N TRP A 9 75.98 13.91 -4.10
CA TRP A 9 76.88 12.84 -4.55
C TRP A 9 77.26 11.85 -3.43
N ALA A 10 76.97 10.55 -3.50
CA ALA A 10 77.54 9.46 -4.30
C ALA A 10 77.10 8.10 -3.72
N ALA A 11 76.80 7.16 -4.45
CA ALA A 11 77.49 5.92 -4.79
C ALA A 11 76.54 4.72 -4.86
N SER A 12 76.59 4.14 -6.01
CA SER A 12 75.95 2.88 -6.39
C SER A 12 76.41 1.70 -5.52
N MET A 13 75.45 0.88 -5.12
CA MET A 13 75.72 -0.51 -4.80
C MET A 13 74.51 -1.35 -5.32
N PHE A 14 74.74 -2.07 -6.41
CA PHE A 14 73.82 -3.07 -6.95
C PHE A 14 73.79 -4.24 -5.97
N VAL A 15 72.63 -4.50 -5.37
CA VAL A 15 72.29 -5.79 -4.78
C VAL A 15 71.20 -6.42 -5.63
N VAL A 16 71.53 -7.43 -6.37
CA VAL A 16 70.57 -8.31 -7.04
C VAL A 16 69.91 -9.16 -5.94
N VAL A 17 68.66 -8.84 -5.59
CA VAL A 17 67.83 -9.73 -4.78
C VAL A 17 66.83 -10.38 -5.73
N GLY A 18 66.87 -11.69 -5.84
CA GLY A 18 65.96 -12.51 -6.66
C GLY A 18 64.53 -12.33 -6.20
N LEU A 19 63.67 -11.99 -7.13
CA LEU A 19 62.22 -12.04 -7.01
C LEU A 19 61.79 -13.50 -6.97
N ALA A 20 61.56 -14.04 -5.76
CA ALA A 20 60.70 -15.19 -5.59
C ALA A 20 59.24 -14.69 -5.74
N ALA A 21 58.58 -15.03 -6.87
CA ALA A 21 57.17 -14.80 -7.04
C ALA A 21 56.41 -15.71 -6.07
N CYS A 22 55.95 -15.14 -4.93
CA CYS A 22 54.84 -15.74 -4.19
C CYS A 22 53.56 -15.42 -4.97
N SER A 23 53.03 -16.39 -5.68
CA SER A 23 51.63 -16.38 -6.08
C SER A 23 50.78 -16.47 -4.81
N ALA A 24 50.21 -15.32 -4.40
CA ALA A 24 49.14 -15.33 -3.48
C ALA A 24 47.93 -15.96 -4.18
N GLU A 25 47.54 -17.16 -3.80
CA GLU A 25 46.24 -17.71 -4.08
C GLU A 25 45.21 -16.74 -3.44
N GLU A 26 44.37 -16.13 -4.28
CA GLU A 26 43.15 -15.45 -3.80
C GLU A 26 42.34 -16.48 -2.99
N PRO A 27 41.82 -16.11 -1.79
CA PRO A 27 40.94 -17.00 -1.05
C PRO A 27 39.73 -17.29 -1.91
N GLU A 28 39.55 -18.54 -2.27
CA GLU A 28 38.34 -19.07 -2.87
C GLU A 28 37.16 -18.60 -2.02
N GLN A 29 36.32 -17.71 -2.57
CA GLN A 29 35.08 -17.29 -1.92
C GLN A 29 34.25 -18.54 -1.77
N ALA A 30 34.06 -18.96 -0.53
CA ALA A 30 33.13 -20.03 -0.18
C ALA A 30 31.75 -19.60 -0.73
N SER A 31 31.26 -20.34 -1.72
CA SER A 31 29.91 -20.14 -2.24
C SER A 31 28.94 -20.34 -1.08
N GLU A 32 28.14 -19.33 -0.78
CA GLU A 32 27.04 -19.49 0.17
C GLU A 32 26.19 -20.69 -0.24
N PRO A 33 25.78 -21.55 0.70
CA PRO A 33 24.97 -22.72 0.37
C PRO A 33 23.67 -22.27 -0.30
N THR A 34 23.39 -22.82 -1.47
CA THR A 34 22.12 -22.60 -2.17
C THR A 34 20.98 -23.07 -1.28
N PRO A 35 19.97 -22.23 -1.00
CA PRO A 35 18.84 -22.62 -0.15
C PRO A 35 18.12 -23.85 -0.72
N GLU A 36 17.67 -24.75 0.15
CA GLU A 36 16.91 -25.93 -0.26
C GLU A 36 15.48 -25.54 -0.69
N PRO A 37 14.92 -26.21 -1.71
CA PRO A 37 13.54 -25.97 -2.16
C PRO A 37 12.51 -26.16 -1.03
N VAL A 38 11.53 -25.27 -0.95
CA VAL A 38 10.45 -25.32 0.05
C VAL A 38 9.11 -25.64 -0.63
N THR A 39 8.34 -26.55 -0.08
CA THR A 39 7.01 -26.89 -0.59
C THR A 39 5.92 -26.25 0.28
N VAL A 40 5.10 -25.39 -0.31
CA VAL A 40 3.97 -24.73 0.33
C VAL A 40 2.71 -25.00 -0.47
N GLY A 41 1.68 -25.57 0.17
CA GLY A 41 0.39 -25.83 -0.47
C GLY A 41 0.45 -26.75 -1.70
N GLY A 42 1.47 -27.62 -1.78
CA GLY A 42 1.70 -28.53 -2.94
C GLY A 42 2.47 -27.89 -4.09
N MET A 43 2.90 -26.63 -3.97
CA MET A 43 3.76 -25.94 -4.92
C MET A 43 5.20 -25.92 -4.39
N THR A 44 6.16 -26.34 -5.20
CA THR A 44 7.59 -26.31 -4.85
C THR A 44 8.17 -24.96 -5.29
N ILE A 45 8.80 -24.25 -4.35
CA ILE A 45 9.53 -23.00 -4.57
C ILE A 45 11.02 -23.38 -4.59
N ASP A 46 11.67 -23.15 -5.71
CA ASP A 46 13.07 -23.47 -5.97
C ASP A 46 13.89 -22.27 -6.45
N ASP A 47 13.26 -21.09 -6.63
CA ASP A 47 13.96 -19.87 -6.97
C ASP A 47 14.81 -19.40 -5.77
N PRO A 48 16.15 -19.31 -5.91
CA PRO A 48 17.06 -18.95 -4.82
C PRO A 48 16.77 -17.55 -4.23
N ALA A 49 16.32 -16.60 -5.06
CA ALA A 49 16.00 -15.24 -4.59
C ALA A 49 14.73 -15.24 -3.71
N VAL A 50 13.72 -16.02 -4.11
CA VAL A 50 12.49 -16.18 -3.34
C VAL A 50 12.78 -16.89 -2.01
N LEU A 51 13.59 -17.95 -2.04
CA LEU A 51 13.97 -18.70 -0.84
C LEU A 51 14.78 -17.82 0.13
N ALA A 52 15.71 -16.99 -0.39
CA ALA A 52 16.45 -16.02 0.42
C ALA A 52 15.54 -15.00 1.07
N ALA A 53 14.59 -14.44 0.33
CA ALA A 53 13.60 -13.48 0.85
C ALA A 53 12.69 -14.12 1.93
N MET A 54 12.29 -15.37 1.75
CA MET A 54 11.52 -16.12 2.75
C MET A 54 12.33 -16.34 4.04
N ALA A 55 13.60 -16.74 3.91
CA ALA A 55 14.49 -16.93 5.06
C ALA A 55 14.74 -15.61 5.81
N GLU A 56 14.93 -14.52 5.10
CA GLU A 56 15.08 -13.19 5.71
C GLU A 56 13.81 -12.76 6.44
N ARG A 57 12.64 -12.89 5.83
CA ARG A 57 11.36 -12.63 6.48
C ARG A 57 11.18 -13.47 7.75
N GLN A 58 11.55 -14.74 7.71
CA GLN A 58 11.48 -15.60 8.88
C GLN A 58 12.43 -15.14 9.99
N ALA A 59 13.63 -14.69 9.65
CA ALA A 59 14.58 -14.14 10.60
C ALA A 59 14.10 -12.83 11.25
N LEU A 60 13.43 -11.96 10.49
CA LEU A 60 12.81 -10.73 11.01
C LEU A 60 11.63 -11.02 11.93
N LYS A 61 10.86 -12.09 11.66
CA LYS A 61 9.72 -12.54 12.44
C LYS A 61 10.11 -13.48 13.60
N ASP A 62 11.39 -13.54 13.96
CA ASP A 62 11.85 -14.39 15.09
C ASP A 62 11.19 -13.90 16.40
N PRO A 63 10.40 -14.76 17.08
CA PRO A 63 9.73 -14.40 18.32
C PRO A 63 10.69 -14.16 19.50
N GLU A 64 11.95 -14.61 19.41
CA GLU A 64 13.01 -14.36 20.38
C GLU A 64 13.93 -13.22 19.94
N GLY A 65 13.67 -12.63 18.78
CA GLY A 65 14.46 -11.53 18.21
C GLY A 65 14.27 -10.17 18.93
N PRO A 66 15.18 -9.22 18.73
CA PRO A 66 15.12 -7.93 19.41
C PRO A 66 13.85 -7.11 19.06
N GLY A 67 13.29 -7.27 17.87
CA GLY A 67 12.06 -6.60 17.47
C GLY A 67 10.84 -7.16 18.21
N ALA A 68 10.76 -8.49 18.35
CA ALA A 68 9.70 -9.16 19.09
C ALA A 68 9.75 -8.79 20.58
N GLN A 69 10.95 -8.82 21.20
CA GLN A 69 11.13 -8.46 22.59
C GLN A 69 10.71 -7.02 22.88
N ALA A 70 11.17 -6.05 22.07
CA ALA A 70 10.78 -4.65 22.23
C ALA A 70 9.27 -4.43 22.00
N TYR A 71 8.66 -5.14 21.04
CA TYR A 71 7.22 -5.12 20.82
C TYR A 71 6.45 -5.64 22.03
N GLU A 72 6.83 -6.79 22.56
CA GLU A 72 6.16 -7.40 23.72
C GLU A 72 6.26 -6.52 24.98
N GLU A 73 7.43 -5.90 25.22
CA GLU A 73 7.66 -5.07 26.39
C GLU A 73 6.89 -3.74 26.36
N VAL A 74 6.72 -3.12 25.17
CA VAL A 74 6.23 -1.73 25.06
C VAL A 74 4.89 -1.64 24.32
N CYS A 75 4.65 -2.47 23.32
CA CYS A 75 3.56 -2.30 22.37
C CYS A 75 2.39 -3.26 22.60
N ALA A 76 2.68 -4.54 22.92
CA ALA A 76 1.69 -5.62 23.03
C ALA A 76 0.56 -5.30 24.02
N GLY A 77 0.89 -4.63 25.14
CA GLY A 77 -0.09 -4.22 26.15
C GLY A 77 -1.24 -3.35 25.63
N CYS A 78 -1.07 -2.70 24.48
CA CYS A 78 -2.14 -1.94 23.83
C CYS A 78 -2.63 -2.63 22.55
N HIS A 79 -1.72 -3.23 21.76
CA HIS A 79 -2.01 -3.69 20.40
C HIS A 79 -2.46 -5.17 20.30
N GLU A 80 -2.52 -5.91 21.42
CA GLU A 80 -3.08 -7.28 21.50
C GLU A 80 -4.55 -7.29 21.94
N GLY A 81 -5.28 -6.19 21.73
CA GLY A 81 -6.72 -6.11 21.97
C GLY A 81 -7.12 -5.59 23.36
N GLN A 82 -6.16 -5.18 24.22
CA GLN A 82 -6.47 -4.65 25.55
C GLN A 82 -6.94 -3.20 25.51
N VAL A 83 -6.62 -2.46 24.45
CA VAL A 83 -7.05 -1.07 24.24
C VAL A 83 -7.91 -0.99 22.98
N PRO A 84 -9.24 -0.80 23.07
CA PRO A 84 -10.15 -0.90 21.92
C PRO A 84 -9.85 0.07 20.77
N LYS A 85 -9.20 1.20 21.05
CA LYS A 85 -8.81 2.19 20.03
C LYS A 85 -7.43 1.96 19.42
N ALA A 86 -6.63 1.04 19.97
CA ALA A 86 -5.33 0.69 19.40
C ALA A 86 -5.54 -0.30 18.25
N PRO A 87 -4.95 -0.08 17.06
CA PRO A 87 -4.98 -1.07 15.98
C PRO A 87 -4.39 -2.38 16.47
N HIS A 88 -5.12 -3.48 16.27
CA HIS A 88 -4.59 -4.82 16.62
C HIS A 88 -3.33 -5.13 15.80
N THR A 89 -2.43 -5.95 16.34
CA THR A 89 -1.15 -6.35 15.71
C THR A 89 -1.32 -6.78 14.27
N SER A 90 -2.38 -7.53 13.96
CA SER A 90 -2.70 -7.94 12.58
C SER A 90 -2.90 -6.78 11.60
N MET A 91 -3.27 -5.59 12.10
CA MET A 91 -3.34 -4.38 11.28
C MET A 91 -1.96 -3.75 11.11
N LEU A 92 -1.12 -3.79 12.15
CA LEU A 92 0.25 -3.29 12.07
C LEU A 92 1.09 -4.13 11.10
N GLU A 93 0.87 -5.45 11.04
CA GLU A 93 1.57 -6.36 10.16
C GLU A 93 1.35 -6.13 8.66
N ILE A 94 0.30 -5.40 8.29
CA ILE A 94 0.03 -5.04 6.89
C ILE A 94 0.58 -3.67 6.48
N MET A 95 1.17 -2.93 7.43
CA MET A 95 1.81 -1.63 7.17
C MET A 95 3.22 -1.84 6.60
N SER A 96 3.71 -0.82 5.87
CA SER A 96 5.12 -0.80 5.48
C SER A 96 6.02 -0.55 6.71
N PRO A 97 7.25 -1.08 6.75
CA PRO A 97 8.17 -0.85 7.86
C PRO A 97 8.49 0.65 8.06
N ASP A 98 8.57 1.41 6.98
CA ASP A 98 8.81 2.85 7.03
C ASP A 98 7.64 3.59 7.69
N SER A 99 6.39 3.21 7.40
CA SER A 99 5.20 3.79 8.04
C SER A 99 5.15 3.48 9.54
N ILE A 100 5.48 2.24 9.94
CA ILE A 100 5.55 1.86 11.35
C ILE A 100 6.68 2.64 12.04
N PHE A 101 7.87 2.66 11.44
CA PHE A 101 9.02 3.37 12.01
C PHE A 101 8.73 4.88 12.16
N LYS A 102 8.14 5.50 11.16
CA LYS A 102 7.73 6.91 11.22
C LYS A 102 6.72 7.17 12.34
N ALA A 103 5.75 6.27 12.53
CA ALA A 103 4.79 6.39 13.62
C ALA A 103 5.47 6.35 15.00
N LEU A 104 6.52 5.54 15.17
CA LEU A 104 7.30 5.40 16.40
C LEU A 104 8.32 6.54 16.61
N ASP A 105 8.95 7.03 15.54
CA ASP A 105 10.08 7.97 15.65
C ASP A 105 9.63 9.43 15.76
N GLU A 106 8.59 9.82 15.02
CA GLU A 106 8.12 11.20 14.90
C GLU A 106 6.58 11.33 14.78
N GLY A 107 5.86 10.21 14.89
CA GLY A 107 4.41 10.16 14.66
C GLY A 107 3.59 9.92 15.92
N VAL A 108 2.40 9.31 15.71
CA VAL A 108 1.37 9.14 16.75
C VAL A 108 1.78 8.24 17.91
N MET A 109 2.80 7.40 17.75
CA MET A 109 3.34 6.49 18.78
C MET A 109 4.65 6.99 19.37
N GLN A 110 5.08 8.22 19.09
CA GLN A 110 6.34 8.75 19.56
C GLN A 110 6.43 8.78 21.10
N ALA A 111 5.36 9.22 21.76
CA ALA A 111 5.32 9.34 23.22
C ALA A 111 5.36 7.96 23.91
N GLU A 112 4.66 6.98 23.35
CA GLU A 112 4.59 5.61 23.87
C GLU A 112 5.86 4.82 23.63
N SER A 113 6.67 5.23 22.65
CA SER A 113 7.93 4.59 22.28
C SER A 113 9.17 5.38 22.69
N ASP A 114 9.04 6.38 23.57
CA ASP A 114 10.15 7.28 23.97
C ASP A 114 11.28 6.54 24.69
N ASP A 115 10.97 5.47 25.40
CA ASP A 115 11.95 4.60 26.07
C ASP A 115 12.73 3.69 25.09
N LEU A 116 12.31 3.56 23.83
CA LEU A 116 12.98 2.76 22.82
C LEU A 116 14.06 3.57 22.09
N SER A 117 15.25 2.99 21.99
CA SER A 117 16.27 3.53 21.09
C SER A 117 15.81 3.47 19.64
N ARG A 118 16.41 4.30 18.78
CA ARG A 118 16.07 4.31 17.34
C ARG A 118 16.28 2.94 16.66
N ASP A 119 17.30 2.19 17.11
CA ASP A 119 17.54 0.83 16.61
C ASP A 119 16.45 -0.17 17.06
N GLN A 120 15.94 -0.02 18.29
CA GLN A 120 14.81 -0.82 18.75
C GLN A 120 13.50 -0.46 18.01
N LYS A 121 13.22 0.82 17.77
CA LYS A 121 12.09 1.27 16.93
C LYS A 121 12.16 0.67 15.53
N ARG A 122 13.37 0.66 14.94
CA ARG A 122 13.63 -0.01 13.66
C ARG A 122 13.34 -1.51 13.74
N ALA A 123 13.86 -2.18 14.75
CA ALA A 123 13.67 -3.62 14.93
C ALA A 123 12.19 -3.99 15.12
N VAL A 124 11.41 -3.19 15.85
CA VAL A 124 9.94 -3.35 15.97
C VAL A 124 9.26 -3.22 14.62
N ALA A 125 9.60 -2.19 13.84
CA ALA A 125 8.99 -1.95 12.53
C ALA A 125 9.29 -3.11 11.55
N GLU A 126 10.53 -3.58 11.53
CA GLU A 126 10.96 -4.71 10.71
C GLU A 126 10.34 -6.04 11.18
N TYR A 127 10.22 -6.26 12.49
CA TYR A 127 9.53 -7.41 13.05
C TYR A 127 8.05 -7.45 12.65
N LEU A 128 7.32 -6.36 12.86
CA LEU A 128 5.89 -6.28 12.53
C LEU A 128 5.63 -6.47 11.04
N SER A 129 6.38 -5.81 10.18
CA SER A 129 6.19 -5.91 8.73
C SER A 129 6.78 -7.18 8.10
N GLY A 130 7.82 -7.75 8.73
CA GLY A 130 8.62 -8.83 8.16
C GLY A 130 9.47 -8.37 6.97
N THR A 131 9.80 -7.08 6.91
CA THR A 131 10.58 -6.43 5.84
C THR A 131 11.52 -5.40 6.45
N ARG A 132 12.76 -5.25 5.94
CA ARG A 132 13.71 -4.25 6.46
C ARG A 132 13.36 -2.84 5.99
N ILE A 133 13.63 -1.86 6.86
CA ILE A 133 13.54 -0.45 6.51
C ILE A 133 14.63 -0.11 5.49
N GLY A 134 14.22 0.52 4.39
CA GLY A 134 15.12 0.96 3.33
C GLY A 134 15.70 -0.17 2.49
N GLN A 135 15.24 -1.40 2.69
CA GLN A 135 15.52 -2.51 1.78
C GLN A 135 14.60 -2.39 0.56
N GLN A 136 14.85 -1.38 -0.24
CA GLN A 136 14.36 -1.41 -1.61
C GLN A 136 15.21 -2.47 -2.32
N VAL A 137 14.59 -3.59 -2.69
CA VAL A 137 15.17 -4.45 -3.71
C VAL A 137 15.35 -3.54 -4.92
N ALA A 138 16.60 -3.29 -5.26
CA ALA A 138 16.94 -2.33 -6.30
C ALA A 138 16.61 -2.90 -7.68
N TYR A 139 15.34 -3.03 -7.99
CA TYR A 139 14.94 -2.79 -9.37
C TYR A 139 14.96 -1.27 -9.50
N PRO A 140 15.90 -0.70 -10.28
CA PRO A 140 15.97 0.74 -10.42
C PRO A 140 14.64 1.21 -11.01
N VAL A 141 13.88 1.93 -10.21
CA VAL A 141 12.72 2.67 -10.71
C VAL A 141 13.29 3.65 -11.73
N VAL A 142 13.01 3.42 -13.00
CA VAL A 142 13.46 4.31 -14.06
C VAL A 142 12.54 5.51 -14.06
N MET A 143 13.03 6.64 -13.55
CA MET A 143 12.30 7.90 -13.63
C MET A 143 12.30 8.42 -15.05
N CYS A 144 11.17 8.97 -15.49
CA CYS A 144 11.06 9.61 -16.78
C CYS A 144 11.93 10.87 -16.87
N GLN A 145 12.33 11.20 -18.07
CA GLN A 145 13.09 12.42 -18.40
C GLN A 145 12.46 13.10 -19.63
N ASP A 146 12.67 14.41 -19.73
CA ASP A 146 12.27 15.22 -20.87
C ASP A 146 10.78 15.06 -21.27
N ASP A 147 10.52 14.74 -22.52
CA ASP A 147 9.18 14.68 -23.10
C ASP A 147 8.28 13.62 -22.44
N ALA A 148 8.85 12.56 -21.85
CA ALA A 148 8.09 11.51 -21.15
C ALA A 148 7.48 12.00 -19.82
N LEU A 149 7.87 13.17 -19.32
CA LEU A 149 7.25 13.84 -18.17
C LEU A 149 6.00 14.64 -18.54
N ALA A 150 5.80 14.94 -19.83
CA ALA A 150 4.70 15.78 -20.28
C ALA A 150 3.35 15.09 -20.01
N PHE A 151 2.42 15.86 -19.44
CA PHE A 151 1.03 15.44 -19.31
C PHE A 151 0.30 15.73 -20.62
N ASP A 152 -0.38 14.70 -21.14
CA ASP A 152 -1.16 14.82 -22.40
C ASP A 152 -2.59 15.26 -22.09
N TYR A 153 -2.88 16.54 -22.24
CA TYR A 153 -4.21 17.09 -21.99
C TYR A 153 -5.25 16.69 -23.04
N ASP A 154 -4.85 16.09 -24.17
CA ASP A 154 -5.78 15.51 -25.14
C ASP A 154 -6.22 14.09 -24.78
N ASP A 155 -5.44 13.38 -23.94
CA ASP A 155 -5.74 12.02 -23.46
C ASP A 155 -6.57 12.06 -22.17
N THR A 156 -7.85 12.39 -22.31
CA THR A 156 -8.79 12.45 -21.17
C THR A 156 -9.15 11.09 -20.63
N PRO A 157 -9.45 10.94 -19.30
CA PRO A 157 -9.81 9.65 -18.73
C PRO A 157 -11.09 9.12 -19.36
N LEU A 158 -11.03 7.89 -19.86
CA LEU A 158 -12.20 7.24 -20.44
C LEU A 158 -13.26 6.90 -19.39
N VAL A 159 -12.86 6.81 -18.12
CA VAL A 159 -13.73 6.32 -17.04
C VAL A 159 -13.27 6.72 -15.66
N PRO A 160 -14.12 7.38 -14.86
CA PRO A 160 -13.80 7.71 -13.46
C PRO A 160 -14.29 6.65 -12.47
N ALA A 161 -14.13 5.33 -12.77
CA ALA A 161 -14.62 4.27 -11.91
C ALA A 161 -13.99 2.90 -12.18
N TRP A 162 -14.12 1.98 -11.23
CA TRP A 162 -13.79 0.56 -11.42
C TRP A 162 -14.59 -0.04 -12.60
N GLY A 163 -13.94 -0.89 -13.38
CA GLY A 163 -14.64 -1.65 -14.44
C GLY A 163 -14.99 -0.85 -15.69
N MET A 164 -14.28 0.24 -15.96
CA MET A 164 -14.29 1.01 -17.21
C MET A 164 -15.57 1.84 -17.48
N THR A 165 -16.55 1.81 -16.61
CA THR A 165 -17.74 2.66 -16.67
C THR A 165 -18.30 2.89 -15.27
N ARG A 166 -19.04 3.97 -15.05
CA ARG A 166 -19.73 4.24 -13.76
C ARG A 166 -20.68 3.08 -13.36
N GLY A 167 -21.26 2.39 -14.34
CA GLY A 167 -22.06 1.19 -14.12
C GLY A 167 -21.27 -0.11 -14.00
N ASN A 168 -19.94 -0.08 -13.92
CA ASN A 168 -19.04 -1.24 -13.78
C ASN A 168 -19.23 -2.30 -14.88
N THR A 169 -19.53 -1.90 -16.11
CA THR A 169 -19.84 -2.83 -17.22
C THR A 169 -18.61 -3.57 -17.74
N ARG A 170 -17.40 -3.12 -17.39
CA ARG A 170 -16.11 -3.68 -17.82
C ARG A 170 -15.89 -3.71 -19.33
N MET A 171 -16.62 -2.90 -20.05
CA MET A 171 -16.45 -2.70 -21.47
C MET A 171 -15.57 -1.47 -21.70
N MET A 172 -14.50 -1.62 -22.48
CA MET A 172 -13.65 -0.53 -22.93
C MET A 172 -14.14 -0.03 -24.30
N PRO A 173 -14.95 1.05 -24.36
CA PRO A 173 -15.59 1.47 -25.60
C PRO A 173 -14.62 1.89 -26.70
N ALA A 174 -13.46 2.45 -26.29
CA ALA A 174 -12.42 2.95 -27.18
C ALA A 174 -11.36 1.90 -27.55
N SER A 175 -11.51 0.65 -27.12
CA SER A 175 -10.53 -0.39 -27.42
C SER A 175 -10.63 -0.83 -28.90
N ASN A 176 -9.49 -0.82 -29.57
CA ASN A 176 -9.33 -1.44 -30.88
C ASN A 176 -9.04 -2.94 -30.80
N ILE A 177 -8.85 -3.50 -29.60
CA ILE A 177 -8.57 -4.92 -29.37
C ILE A 177 -9.87 -5.70 -29.53
N ASN A 178 -9.84 -6.71 -30.40
CA ASN A 178 -10.97 -7.57 -30.68
C ASN A 178 -10.48 -9.02 -30.95
N ARG A 179 -11.44 -9.95 -31.16
CA ARG A 179 -11.13 -11.38 -31.38
C ARG A 179 -10.23 -11.65 -32.58
N ASP A 180 -10.17 -10.74 -33.56
CA ASP A 180 -9.45 -10.96 -34.80
C ASP A 180 -7.97 -10.50 -34.67
N ASN A 181 -7.67 -9.59 -33.73
CA ASN A 181 -6.33 -9.05 -33.53
C ASN A 181 -5.68 -9.36 -32.17
N VAL A 182 -6.44 -9.88 -31.18
CA VAL A 182 -5.90 -10.18 -29.84
C VAL A 182 -4.71 -11.13 -29.87
N ALA A 183 -4.66 -12.08 -30.81
CA ALA A 183 -3.55 -13.02 -30.95
C ALA A 183 -2.24 -12.38 -31.50
N SER A 184 -2.31 -11.15 -32.02
CA SER A 184 -1.16 -10.40 -32.54
C SER A 184 -0.59 -9.39 -31.55
N LEU A 185 -1.11 -9.34 -30.31
CA LEU A 185 -0.58 -8.47 -29.26
C LEU A 185 0.89 -8.81 -28.98
N GLN A 186 1.69 -7.77 -28.78
CA GLN A 186 3.09 -7.88 -28.39
C GLN A 186 3.32 -7.12 -27.07
N LEU A 187 4.23 -7.64 -26.25
CA LEU A 187 4.64 -6.94 -25.03
C LEU A 187 5.31 -5.61 -25.42
N LYS A 188 4.77 -4.49 -24.94
CA LYS A 188 5.35 -3.17 -25.16
C LYS A 188 6.42 -2.89 -24.10
N TRP A 189 6.08 -3.04 -22.83
CA TRP A 189 6.97 -2.95 -21.68
C TRP A 189 6.40 -3.71 -20.49
N ALA A 190 7.18 -3.91 -19.46
CA ALA A 190 6.75 -4.47 -18.18
C ALA A 190 7.35 -3.65 -17.03
N PHE A 191 6.57 -3.38 -16.01
CA PHE A 191 7.00 -2.71 -14.79
C PHE A 191 6.86 -3.67 -13.61
N ALA A 192 7.95 -3.89 -12.88
CA ALA A 192 7.93 -4.65 -11.64
C ALA A 192 7.82 -3.68 -10.46
N TYR A 193 6.80 -3.87 -9.63
CA TYR A 193 6.67 -3.10 -8.39
C TYR A 193 7.80 -3.51 -7.43
N PRO A 194 8.61 -2.56 -6.94
CA PRO A 194 9.62 -2.87 -5.94
C PRO A 194 8.97 -3.53 -4.72
N GLU A 195 9.57 -4.63 -4.24
CA GLU A 195 9.17 -5.35 -3.02
C GLU A 195 7.69 -5.79 -2.92
N ALA A 196 6.89 -5.59 -3.97
CA ALA A 196 5.50 -5.98 -3.95
C ALA A 196 5.34 -7.47 -4.26
N VAL A 197 4.68 -8.19 -3.36
CA VAL A 197 4.34 -9.61 -3.55
C VAL A 197 2.95 -9.80 -4.16
N ARG A 198 2.24 -8.70 -4.40
CA ARG A 198 0.89 -8.69 -4.98
C ARG A 198 0.57 -7.36 -5.65
N ALA A 199 -0.13 -7.40 -6.77
CA ALA A 199 -0.67 -6.24 -7.49
C ALA A 199 -2.19 -6.38 -7.56
N ARG A 200 -2.93 -5.48 -6.93
CA ARG A 200 -4.40 -5.52 -6.82
C ARG A 200 -5.07 -4.30 -7.40
N SER A 201 -4.35 -3.18 -7.48
CA SER A 201 -4.87 -1.94 -8.05
C SER A 201 -5.14 -2.11 -9.53
N GLN A 202 -6.33 -1.70 -9.97
CA GLN A 202 -6.64 -1.64 -11.40
C GLN A 202 -5.92 -0.44 -12.02
N PRO A 203 -5.13 -0.62 -13.10
CA PRO A 203 -4.54 0.50 -13.83
C PRO A 203 -5.62 1.41 -14.42
N MET A 204 -5.41 2.73 -14.33
CA MET A 204 -6.21 3.75 -14.98
C MET A 204 -5.34 4.51 -15.96
N ALA A 205 -5.81 4.69 -17.19
CA ALA A 205 -5.11 5.44 -18.23
C ALA A 205 -5.72 6.82 -18.39
N ALA A 206 -4.89 7.86 -18.33
CA ALA A 206 -5.24 9.23 -18.60
C ALA A 206 -3.97 10.09 -18.72
N GLY A 207 -4.00 11.18 -19.48
CA GLY A 207 -2.89 12.13 -19.58
C GLY A 207 -1.60 11.53 -20.14
N GLY A 208 -1.70 10.49 -20.97
CA GLY A 208 -0.55 9.74 -21.49
C GLY A 208 0.16 8.89 -20.44
N ALA A 209 -0.50 8.60 -19.30
CA ALA A 209 0.06 7.81 -18.20
C ALA A 209 -0.86 6.67 -17.77
N LEU A 210 -0.28 5.68 -17.07
CA LEU A 210 -0.99 4.66 -16.30
C LEU A 210 -0.80 4.93 -14.82
N TYR A 211 -1.91 5.07 -14.09
CA TYR A 211 -1.92 5.28 -12.65
C TYR A 211 -2.20 3.96 -11.95
N VAL A 212 -1.35 3.59 -11.01
CA VAL A 212 -1.44 2.31 -10.29
C VAL A 212 -1.05 2.46 -8.84
N GLY A 213 -1.75 1.74 -7.96
CA GLY A 213 -1.38 1.58 -6.56
C GLY A 213 -0.56 0.31 -6.33
N SER A 214 0.22 0.27 -5.27
CA SER A 214 1.05 -0.87 -4.92
C SER A 214 0.76 -1.44 -3.52
N HIS A 215 1.30 -2.63 -3.29
CA HIS A 215 1.27 -3.30 -1.99
C HIS A 215 2.00 -2.51 -0.89
N ASN A 216 3.04 -1.77 -1.25
CA ASN A 216 3.85 -1.00 -0.31
C ASN A 216 3.31 0.42 -0.08
N GLY A 217 2.16 0.75 -0.67
CA GLY A 217 1.55 2.06 -0.55
C GLY A 217 2.02 3.08 -1.59
N ASP A 218 2.90 2.69 -2.51
CA ASP A 218 3.25 3.56 -3.62
C ASP A 218 2.06 3.73 -4.57
N VAL A 219 1.80 4.95 -4.97
CA VAL A 219 0.97 5.29 -6.12
C VAL A 219 1.87 5.88 -7.19
N LEU A 220 1.81 5.32 -8.38
CA LEU A 220 2.73 5.64 -9.47
C LEU A 220 1.96 6.14 -10.68
N ALA A 221 2.49 7.17 -11.34
CA ALA A 221 2.15 7.49 -12.72
C ALA A 221 3.26 6.96 -13.63
N LEU A 222 2.92 5.98 -14.44
CA LEU A 222 3.83 5.36 -15.40
C LEU A 222 3.55 5.95 -16.79
N ASP A 223 4.55 6.41 -17.49
CA ASP A 223 4.40 6.82 -18.88
C ASP A 223 3.85 5.66 -19.73
N ALA A 224 2.77 5.89 -20.46
CA ALA A 224 2.05 4.84 -21.19
C ALA A 224 2.85 4.25 -22.36
N ASP A 225 3.86 4.98 -22.87
CA ASP A 225 4.68 4.55 -23.98
C ASP A 225 5.92 3.77 -23.57
N THR A 226 6.57 4.16 -22.48
CA THR A 226 7.88 3.65 -22.07
C THR A 226 7.86 2.86 -20.77
N GLY A 227 6.83 3.07 -19.91
CA GLY A 227 6.75 2.46 -18.59
C GLY A 227 7.67 3.09 -17.54
N CYS A 228 8.35 4.21 -17.85
CA CYS A 228 9.10 4.95 -16.85
C CYS A 228 8.16 5.65 -15.85
N VAL A 229 8.64 5.96 -14.64
CA VAL A 229 7.85 6.62 -13.59
C VAL A 229 7.92 8.13 -13.77
N ARG A 230 6.77 8.77 -13.97
CA ARG A 230 6.65 10.25 -14.02
C ARG A 230 6.75 10.84 -12.62
N TRP A 231 6.00 10.26 -11.69
CA TRP A 231 6.04 10.60 -10.27
C TRP A 231 5.61 9.40 -9.41
N GLN A 232 5.97 9.47 -8.13
CA GLN A 232 5.62 8.50 -7.11
C GLN A 232 5.09 9.23 -5.88
N PHE A 233 3.96 8.77 -5.35
CA PHE A 233 3.37 9.23 -4.10
C PHE A 233 3.38 8.08 -3.09
N GLN A 234 3.72 8.33 -1.82
CA GLN A 234 3.69 7.34 -0.75
C GLN A 234 2.44 7.51 0.10
N ALA A 235 1.51 6.56 0.01
CA ALA A 235 0.38 6.44 0.93
C ALA A 235 0.82 5.81 2.28
N SER A 236 -0.06 5.84 3.28
CA SER A 236 0.25 5.31 4.62
C SER A 236 0.28 3.78 4.68
N ALA A 237 -0.38 3.10 3.75
CA ALA A 237 -0.45 1.65 3.65
C ALA A 237 -0.74 1.19 2.22
N GLU A 238 -0.85 -0.12 2.01
CA GLU A 238 -1.20 -0.74 0.71
C GLU A 238 -2.38 -0.03 0.04
N VAL A 239 -2.21 0.35 -1.21
CA VAL A 239 -3.26 0.89 -2.08
C VAL A 239 -3.77 -0.24 -2.98
N ARG A 240 -4.94 -0.80 -2.63
CA ARG A 240 -5.61 -1.87 -3.39
C ARG A 240 -6.63 -1.33 -4.40
N THR A 241 -7.12 -0.13 -4.13
CA THR A 241 -8.09 0.52 -5.01
C THR A 241 -7.44 0.82 -6.35
N GLY A 242 -8.25 0.91 -7.41
CA GLY A 242 -7.85 1.65 -8.60
C GLY A 242 -7.68 3.12 -8.25
N VAL A 243 -6.95 3.83 -9.10
CA VAL A 243 -6.81 5.29 -9.02
C VAL A 243 -7.83 5.91 -9.97
N VAL A 244 -8.74 6.73 -9.44
CA VAL A 244 -9.78 7.41 -10.22
C VAL A 244 -9.28 8.82 -10.54
N ILE A 245 -9.44 9.27 -11.78
CA ILE A 245 -8.94 10.57 -12.24
C ILE A 245 -10.10 11.49 -12.60
N ASP A 246 -10.01 12.78 -12.23
CA ASP A 246 -10.96 13.81 -12.68
C ASP A 246 -11.06 13.86 -14.20
N GLU A 247 -12.26 14.16 -14.68
CA GLU A 247 -12.48 14.46 -16.10
C GLU A 247 -12.11 15.93 -16.39
N TRP A 248 -11.56 16.20 -17.58
CA TRP A 248 -11.30 17.54 -18.09
C TRP A 248 -11.67 17.63 -19.59
N GLU A 249 -11.78 18.83 -20.12
CA GLU A 249 -11.97 19.03 -21.56
C GLU A 249 -10.65 18.80 -22.31
N ALA A 250 -10.68 18.00 -23.38
CA ALA A 250 -9.48 17.73 -24.18
C ALA A 250 -8.84 19.03 -24.67
N GLY A 251 -7.53 19.17 -24.48
CA GLY A 251 -6.74 20.35 -24.83
C GLY A 251 -6.78 21.48 -23.80
N ASP A 252 -7.49 21.32 -22.68
CA ASP A 252 -7.44 22.30 -21.58
C ASP A 252 -6.14 22.16 -20.77
N THR A 253 -5.11 22.89 -21.18
CA THR A 253 -3.79 22.89 -20.53
C THR A 253 -3.77 23.57 -19.16
N ASP A 254 -4.83 24.27 -18.77
CA ASP A 254 -4.98 24.93 -17.47
C ASP A 254 -5.68 23.98 -16.45
N ALA A 255 -6.21 22.85 -16.90
CA ALA A 255 -6.84 21.86 -16.04
C ALA A 255 -5.87 21.33 -14.99
N GLN A 256 -6.37 21.13 -13.76
CA GLN A 256 -5.63 20.56 -12.64
C GLN A 256 -6.36 19.30 -12.13
N PRO A 257 -6.37 18.21 -12.93
CA PRO A 257 -7.12 17.03 -12.56
C PRO A 257 -6.55 16.39 -11.29
N LEU A 258 -7.44 15.88 -10.43
CA LEU A 258 -7.09 15.16 -9.24
C LEU A 258 -7.18 13.65 -9.46
N ALA A 259 -6.36 12.91 -8.75
CA ALA A 259 -6.34 11.46 -8.69
C ALA A 259 -6.77 11.00 -7.29
N TYR A 260 -7.78 10.11 -7.23
CA TYR A 260 -8.40 9.66 -5.98
C TYR A 260 -8.20 8.17 -5.77
N PHE A 261 -7.90 7.79 -4.55
CA PHE A 261 -7.72 6.39 -4.15
C PHE A 261 -7.86 6.24 -2.62
N GLY A 262 -7.89 4.99 -2.16
CA GLY A 262 -7.89 4.68 -0.73
C GLY A 262 -6.84 3.67 -0.34
N ASP A 263 -6.48 3.64 0.95
CA ASP A 263 -5.50 2.69 1.50
C ASP A 263 -6.10 1.75 2.55
N LEU A 264 -5.32 0.75 2.96
CA LEU A 264 -5.72 -0.25 3.96
C LEU A 264 -5.82 0.29 5.39
N LEU A 265 -5.34 1.49 5.68
CA LEU A 265 -5.56 2.17 6.96
C LEU A 265 -6.80 3.05 6.94
N GLY A 266 -7.64 2.92 5.93
CA GLY A 266 -8.92 3.64 5.84
C GLY A 266 -8.78 5.09 5.41
N ASN A 267 -7.65 5.51 4.89
CA ASN A 267 -7.50 6.86 4.33
C ASN A 267 -8.01 6.91 2.89
N VAL A 268 -8.62 8.04 2.55
CA VAL A 268 -8.98 8.46 1.20
C VAL A 268 -8.11 9.65 0.84
N TYR A 269 -7.57 9.64 -0.34
CA TYR A 269 -6.63 10.67 -0.83
C TYR A 269 -7.14 11.33 -2.10
N ALA A 270 -6.84 12.61 -2.25
CA ALA A 270 -6.77 13.29 -3.52
C ALA A 270 -5.37 13.88 -3.70
N ILE A 271 -4.77 13.59 -4.83
CA ILE A 271 -3.48 14.12 -5.23
C ILE A 271 -3.60 14.77 -6.60
N ASN A 272 -2.73 15.69 -6.94
CA ASN A 272 -2.67 16.25 -8.28
C ASN A 272 -2.19 15.16 -9.26
N ALA A 273 -2.97 14.87 -10.30
CA ALA A 273 -2.66 13.79 -11.24
C ALA A 273 -1.43 14.11 -12.12
N VAL A 274 -1.09 15.40 -12.29
CA VAL A 274 0.07 15.84 -13.07
C VAL A 274 1.37 15.73 -12.27
N THR A 275 1.34 16.14 -10.97
CA THR A 275 2.56 16.28 -10.14
C THR A 275 2.74 15.21 -9.08
N GLY A 276 1.67 14.50 -8.70
CA GLY A 276 1.67 13.57 -7.57
C GLY A 276 1.59 14.25 -6.20
N GLU A 277 1.43 15.58 -6.12
CA GLU A 277 1.34 16.30 -4.86
C GLU A 277 -0.02 16.08 -4.17
N GLN A 278 0.00 15.85 -2.84
CA GLN A 278 -1.22 15.67 -2.07
C GLN A 278 -2.01 16.97 -1.97
N VAL A 279 -3.31 16.91 -2.30
CA VAL A 279 -4.26 18.01 -2.13
C VAL A 279 -5.02 17.86 -0.81
N TRP A 280 -5.65 16.71 -0.59
CA TRP A 280 -6.30 16.40 0.68
C TRP A 280 -6.19 14.91 1.03
N ARG A 281 -6.40 14.61 2.32
CA ARG A 281 -6.50 13.26 2.85
C ARG A 281 -7.53 13.26 3.97
N HIS A 282 -8.47 12.31 3.94
CA HIS A 282 -9.47 12.10 4.97
C HIS A 282 -9.56 10.64 5.39
N ARG A 283 -9.98 10.40 6.62
CA ARG A 283 -10.33 9.09 7.13
C ARG A 283 -11.80 9.12 7.54
N PRO A 284 -12.70 8.44 6.80
CA PRO A 284 -14.14 8.53 7.03
C PRO A 284 -14.63 7.82 8.29
N ASP A 285 -13.83 6.93 8.87
CA ASP A 285 -14.19 6.15 10.05
C ASP A 285 -12.99 6.04 11.00
N ASP A 286 -13.22 6.37 12.26
CA ASP A 286 -12.18 6.34 13.31
C ASP A 286 -11.93 4.92 13.85
N HIS A 287 -12.74 3.91 13.43
CA HIS A 287 -12.54 2.54 13.86
C HIS A 287 -11.16 2.03 13.42
N PRO A 288 -10.35 1.45 14.33
CA PRO A 288 -8.94 1.09 14.04
C PRO A 288 -8.80 0.09 12.91
N SER A 289 -9.80 -0.76 12.70
CA SER A 289 -9.81 -1.76 11.62
C SER A 289 -10.48 -1.28 10.33
N ALA A 290 -10.92 -0.02 10.25
CA ALA A 290 -11.51 0.51 9.02
C ALA A 290 -10.51 0.52 7.86
N THR A 291 -10.96 0.15 6.66
CA THR A 291 -10.14 0.08 5.45
C THR A 291 -10.89 0.61 4.24
N ILE A 292 -10.15 1.10 3.24
CA ILE A 292 -10.70 1.40 1.92
C ILE A 292 -10.10 0.41 0.92
N THR A 293 -10.95 -0.47 0.41
CA THR A 293 -10.55 -1.52 -0.54
C THR A 293 -11.32 -1.48 -1.86
N GLY A 294 -12.54 -0.92 -1.84
CA GLY A 294 -13.30 -0.60 -3.04
C GLY A 294 -12.73 0.63 -3.75
N THR A 295 -12.57 0.56 -5.07
CA THR A 295 -12.20 1.74 -5.86
C THR A 295 -13.31 2.78 -5.75
N PRO A 296 -13.01 4.04 -5.41
CA PRO A 296 -13.99 5.13 -5.41
C PRO A 296 -14.68 5.29 -6.78
N SER A 297 -15.84 5.93 -6.79
CA SER A 297 -16.53 6.34 -8.01
C SER A 297 -16.75 7.84 -8.00
N LEU A 298 -16.43 8.51 -9.11
CA LEU A 298 -16.56 9.95 -9.26
C LEU A 298 -17.74 10.30 -10.15
N PHE A 299 -18.61 11.17 -9.67
CA PHE A 299 -19.74 11.66 -10.46
C PHE A 299 -20.25 13.01 -9.93
N ASP A 300 -20.51 13.95 -10.82
CA ASP A 300 -21.09 15.27 -10.53
C ASP A 300 -20.35 16.00 -9.37
N GLY A 301 -18.99 16.03 -9.46
CA GLY A 301 -18.13 16.69 -8.49
C GLY A 301 -18.09 15.99 -7.11
N LYS A 302 -18.63 14.79 -6.99
CA LYS A 302 -18.64 14.02 -5.74
C LYS A 302 -17.89 12.71 -5.89
N LEU A 303 -17.07 12.41 -4.88
CA LEU A 303 -16.36 11.14 -4.75
C LEU A 303 -17.10 10.22 -3.79
N TYR A 304 -17.58 9.10 -4.29
CA TYR A 304 -18.29 8.07 -3.52
C TYR A 304 -17.35 6.95 -3.11
N VAL A 305 -17.27 6.71 -1.82
CA VAL A 305 -16.34 5.75 -1.20
C VAL A 305 -17.10 4.80 -0.30
N THR A 306 -16.84 3.50 -0.43
CA THR A 306 -17.35 2.48 0.49
C THR A 306 -16.31 2.13 1.54
N VAL A 307 -16.74 1.98 2.80
CA VAL A 307 -15.86 1.71 3.94
C VAL A 307 -16.00 0.26 4.37
N SER A 308 -14.89 -0.43 4.38
CA SER A 308 -14.74 -1.82 4.79
C SER A 308 -13.97 -1.93 6.10
N SER A 309 -13.72 -3.16 6.56
CA SER A 309 -12.97 -3.43 7.79
C SER A 309 -12.21 -4.74 7.71
N LEU A 310 -11.12 -4.81 8.47
CA LEU A 310 -10.40 -6.04 8.79
C LEU A 310 -10.68 -6.53 10.22
N GLU A 311 -11.70 -6.00 10.92
CA GLU A 311 -12.04 -6.42 12.29
C GLU A 311 -12.33 -7.92 12.41
N VAL A 312 -12.77 -8.55 11.32
CA VAL A 312 -12.93 -10.01 11.26
C VAL A 312 -11.65 -10.77 11.61
N THR A 313 -10.48 -10.18 11.37
CA THR A 313 -9.18 -10.82 11.67
C THR A 313 -8.90 -10.85 13.17
N PRO A 314 -8.88 -9.73 13.91
CA PRO A 314 -8.71 -9.75 15.36
C PRO A 314 -9.88 -10.42 16.09
N ALA A 315 -11.10 -10.43 15.52
CA ALA A 315 -12.26 -11.14 16.07
C ALA A 315 -12.07 -12.66 16.23
N MET A 316 -11.06 -13.26 15.57
CA MET A 316 -10.70 -14.65 15.77
C MET A 316 -10.01 -14.92 17.12
N TYR A 317 -9.51 -13.88 17.79
CA TYR A 317 -8.84 -14.01 19.08
C TYR A 317 -9.85 -13.85 20.22
N PRO A 318 -9.92 -14.82 21.17
CA PRO A 318 -10.89 -14.80 22.26
C PRO A 318 -10.72 -13.62 23.23
N THR A 319 -9.57 -12.95 23.20
CA THR A 319 -9.22 -11.80 24.03
C THR A 319 -9.58 -10.45 23.39
N TYR A 320 -9.99 -10.46 22.11
CA TYR A 320 -10.40 -9.24 21.42
C TYR A 320 -11.84 -8.88 21.76
N GLU A 321 -12.08 -7.64 22.19
CA GLU A 321 -13.44 -7.10 22.41
C GLU A 321 -14.13 -6.93 21.05
N CYS A 322 -15.03 -7.84 20.74
CA CYS A 322 -15.68 -7.93 19.42
C CYS A 322 -17.16 -7.63 19.48
N CYS A 323 -17.75 -6.97 18.52
CA CYS A 323 -17.17 -6.19 17.43
C CYS A 323 -17.92 -4.87 17.36
N THR A 324 -17.28 -3.81 16.90
CA THR A 324 -17.87 -2.47 16.95
C THR A 324 -17.87 -1.75 15.60
N PHE A 325 -17.24 -2.30 14.57
CA PHE A 325 -17.27 -1.71 13.24
C PHE A 325 -18.65 -1.79 12.59
N ARG A 326 -19.01 -0.74 11.87
CA ARG A 326 -20.17 -0.68 10.97
C ARG A 326 -19.71 -0.22 9.60
N GLY A 327 -20.04 -0.99 8.54
CA GLY A 327 -19.82 -0.54 7.18
C GLY A 327 -20.51 0.78 6.87
N SER A 328 -20.00 1.54 5.91
CA SER A 328 -20.64 2.79 5.46
C SER A 328 -20.33 3.11 4.01
N ALA A 329 -21.11 4.01 3.44
CA ALA A 329 -20.82 4.73 2.21
C ALA A 329 -20.72 6.22 2.51
N VAL A 330 -19.74 6.89 1.91
CA VAL A 330 -19.44 8.31 2.13
C VAL A 330 -19.39 9.01 0.78
N ALA A 331 -20.01 10.17 0.67
CA ALA A 331 -19.81 11.10 -0.43
C ALA A 331 -18.98 12.29 0.05
N TYR A 332 -17.93 12.58 -0.67
CA TYR A 332 -17.09 13.77 -0.50
C TYR A 332 -17.35 14.77 -1.63
N ASP A 333 -17.23 16.06 -1.35
CA ASP A 333 -16.91 17.02 -2.38
C ASP A 333 -15.50 16.67 -2.92
N ALA A 334 -15.40 16.38 -4.18
CA ALA A 334 -14.18 15.81 -4.76
C ALA A 334 -13.00 16.79 -4.69
N ALA A 335 -13.26 18.11 -4.84
CA ALA A 335 -12.22 19.13 -4.86
C ALA A 335 -11.69 19.45 -3.45
N SER A 336 -12.58 19.58 -2.45
CA SER A 336 -12.21 19.99 -1.10
C SER A 336 -11.96 18.81 -0.14
N GLY A 337 -12.56 17.64 -0.41
CA GLY A 337 -12.58 16.51 0.50
C GLY A 337 -13.59 16.66 1.65
N ASP A 338 -14.44 17.69 1.62
CA ASP A 338 -15.48 17.85 2.64
C ASP A 338 -16.52 16.73 2.53
N VAL A 339 -16.93 16.17 3.67
CA VAL A 339 -17.98 15.17 3.72
C VAL A 339 -19.32 15.80 3.38
N VAL A 340 -19.94 15.35 2.30
CA VAL A 340 -21.29 15.76 1.90
C VAL A 340 -22.33 14.97 2.70
N TRP A 341 -22.15 13.65 2.80
CA TRP A 341 -22.95 12.75 3.62
C TRP A 341 -22.19 11.45 3.90
N GLN A 342 -22.61 10.76 4.97
CA GLN A 342 -22.22 9.40 5.30
C GLN A 342 -23.44 8.61 5.74
N THR A 343 -23.58 7.38 5.20
CA THR A 343 -24.66 6.45 5.57
C THR A 343 -24.04 5.15 6.05
N PHE A 344 -24.41 4.72 7.26
CA PHE A 344 -23.97 3.44 7.81
C PHE A 344 -24.84 2.30 7.26
N THR A 345 -24.22 1.13 7.07
CA THR A 345 -24.91 -0.09 6.64
C THR A 345 -25.72 -0.74 7.76
N ILE A 346 -25.39 -0.43 9.01
CA ILE A 346 -26.14 -0.79 10.23
C ILE A 346 -26.46 0.51 10.96
N ASP A 347 -27.72 0.85 11.12
CA ASP A 347 -28.15 2.12 11.75
C ASP A 347 -27.85 2.13 13.25
N GLU A 348 -28.08 1.00 13.94
CA GLU A 348 -27.86 0.91 15.38
C GLU A 348 -26.37 0.87 15.71
N GLU A 349 -25.98 1.65 16.71
CA GLU A 349 -24.62 1.57 17.27
C GLU A 349 -24.46 0.28 18.08
N PRO A 350 -23.29 -0.40 17.97
CA PRO A 350 -23.01 -1.61 18.72
C PRO A 350 -23.16 -1.38 20.24
N GLN A 351 -23.93 -2.24 20.89
CA GLN A 351 -24.15 -2.23 22.33
C GLN A 351 -23.50 -3.46 22.97
N LEU A 352 -23.16 -3.36 24.25
CA LEU A 352 -22.64 -4.50 25.02
C LEU A 352 -23.71 -5.61 25.08
N LEU A 353 -23.36 -6.78 24.55
CA LEU A 353 -24.23 -7.97 24.54
C LEU A 353 -23.95 -8.93 25.69
N GLY A 354 -22.81 -8.79 26.36
CA GLY A 354 -22.31 -9.66 27.40
C GLY A 354 -20.89 -10.13 27.12
N GLN A 355 -20.45 -11.19 27.79
CA GLN A 355 -19.09 -11.69 27.69
C GLN A 355 -19.03 -13.02 26.97
N ASN A 356 -17.93 -13.25 26.23
CA ASN A 356 -17.60 -14.53 25.64
C ASN A 356 -17.12 -15.54 26.71
N ARG A 357 -16.78 -16.77 26.32
CA ARG A 357 -16.33 -17.81 27.25
C ARG A 357 -15.00 -17.50 27.95
N SER A 358 -14.23 -16.56 27.42
CA SER A 358 -12.95 -16.10 27.99
C SER A 358 -13.12 -14.89 28.91
N GLY A 359 -14.34 -14.37 29.08
CA GLY A 359 -14.63 -13.22 29.90
C GLY A 359 -14.44 -11.87 29.19
N THR A 360 -14.25 -11.87 27.86
CA THR A 360 -14.07 -10.66 27.03
C THR A 360 -15.43 -10.16 26.57
N ASP A 361 -15.62 -8.85 26.57
CA ASP A 361 -16.87 -8.21 26.20
C ASP A 361 -17.19 -8.37 24.71
N ASN A 362 -18.46 -8.66 24.40
CA ASN A 362 -18.98 -8.72 23.04
C ASN A 362 -19.98 -7.58 22.82
N TYR A 363 -19.88 -6.96 21.64
CA TYR A 363 -20.73 -5.86 21.19
C TYR A 363 -21.47 -6.22 19.91
N GLY A 364 -22.59 -5.56 19.65
CA GLY A 364 -23.36 -5.73 18.42
C GLY A 364 -24.66 -4.90 18.38
N PRO A 365 -25.32 -4.84 17.23
CA PRO A 365 -24.90 -5.43 15.95
C PRO A 365 -23.68 -4.73 15.37
N SER A 366 -22.86 -5.45 14.61
CA SER A 366 -21.68 -4.90 13.93
C SER A 366 -21.39 -5.66 12.64
N GLY A 367 -20.53 -5.10 11.78
CA GLY A 367 -20.12 -5.67 10.52
C GLY A 367 -20.78 -4.99 9.31
N ALA A 368 -21.36 -5.78 8.41
CA ALA A 368 -21.88 -5.35 7.12
C ALA A 368 -20.92 -4.40 6.36
N PRO A 369 -19.60 -4.73 6.28
CA PRO A 369 -18.61 -3.91 5.59
C PRO A 369 -18.91 -3.86 4.09
N SER A 370 -18.47 -2.79 3.41
CA SER A 370 -18.50 -2.73 1.95
C SER A 370 -17.09 -2.61 1.39
N TRP A 371 -16.62 -3.66 0.72
CA TRP A 371 -15.28 -3.71 0.11
C TRP A 371 -15.29 -3.66 -1.42
N ASN A 372 -16.46 -3.49 -2.02
CA ASN A 372 -16.62 -3.38 -3.47
C ASN A 372 -16.68 -1.92 -3.91
N SER A 373 -16.40 -1.71 -5.18
CA SER A 373 -16.51 -0.40 -5.82
C SER A 373 -17.98 -0.07 -6.09
N PRO A 374 -18.47 1.11 -5.70
CA PRO A 374 -19.85 1.48 -5.96
C PRO A 374 -20.11 1.69 -7.45
N ALA A 375 -21.29 1.28 -7.92
CA ALA A 375 -21.76 1.54 -9.26
C ALA A 375 -22.80 2.68 -9.23
N ILE A 376 -22.72 3.58 -10.19
CA ILE A 376 -23.61 4.73 -10.32
C ILE A 376 -24.52 4.57 -11.53
N ASP A 377 -25.82 4.56 -11.30
CA ASP A 377 -26.85 4.70 -12.32
C ASP A 377 -27.19 6.17 -12.50
N THR A 378 -26.61 6.79 -13.51
CA THR A 378 -26.78 8.23 -13.78
C THR A 378 -28.17 8.59 -14.29
N GLU A 379 -28.93 7.60 -14.83
CA GLU A 379 -30.30 7.82 -15.30
C GLU A 379 -31.29 7.88 -14.13
N ARG A 380 -31.06 7.02 -13.11
CA ARG A 380 -31.90 6.95 -11.90
C ARG A 380 -31.37 7.80 -10.76
N ASN A 381 -30.17 8.37 -10.88
CA ASN A 381 -29.45 9.08 -9.84
C ASN A 381 -29.29 8.20 -8.60
N GLN A 382 -28.83 6.96 -8.77
CA GLN A 382 -28.71 5.98 -7.69
C GLN A 382 -27.31 5.40 -7.61
N LEU A 383 -26.86 5.20 -6.38
CA LEU A 383 -25.61 4.54 -6.03
C LEU A 383 -25.90 3.13 -5.55
N TYR A 384 -25.21 2.13 -6.10
CA TYR A 384 -25.36 0.72 -5.71
C TYR A 384 -24.05 0.15 -5.20
N PHE A 385 -24.11 -0.58 -4.07
CA PHE A 385 -22.98 -1.34 -3.53
C PHE A 385 -23.49 -2.56 -2.75
N GLY A 386 -22.62 -3.55 -2.57
CA GLY A 386 -22.90 -4.73 -1.75
C GLY A 386 -22.30 -4.61 -0.36
N THR A 387 -22.88 -5.30 0.61
CA THR A 387 -22.34 -5.44 1.96
C THR A 387 -21.95 -6.88 2.24
N GLY A 388 -21.03 -7.08 3.17
CA GLY A 388 -20.66 -8.37 3.70
C GLY A 388 -21.43 -8.73 4.97
N GLU A 389 -20.93 -9.74 5.64
CA GLU A 389 -21.53 -10.38 6.81
C GLU A 389 -21.62 -9.49 8.05
N ASN A 390 -22.51 -9.82 8.96
CA ASN A 390 -22.45 -9.35 10.34
C ASN A 390 -21.24 -9.99 11.05
N TYR A 391 -20.50 -9.19 11.83
CA TYR A 391 -19.42 -9.70 12.68
C TYR A 391 -19.95 -10.18 14.04
N SER A 392 -21.04 -9.59 14.51
CA SER A 392 -21.70 -9.95 15.76
C SER A 392 -23.23 -9.88 15.68
N SER A 393 -23.90 -10.54 16.61
CA SER A 393 -25.37 -10.51 16.73
C SER A 393 -25.89 -9.15 17.24
N PRO A 394 -27.20 -8.84 17.03
CA PRO A 394 -28.12 -9.59 16.19
C PRO A 394 -27.81 -9.45 14.70
N ALA A 395 -28.24 -10.42 13.89
CA ALA A 395 -28.15 -10.31 12.44
C ALA A 395 -29.04 -9.15 11.94
N THR A 396 -28.51 -8.37 11.00
CA THR A 396 -29.21 -7.24 10.40
C THR A 396 -29.73 -7.59 9.01
N LEU A 397 -30.77 -6.89 8.55
CA LEU A 397 -31.29 -7.07 7.18
C LEU A 397 -30.36 -6.47 6.13
N THR A 398 -29.36 -5.73 6.56
CA THR A 398 -28.43 -4.97 5.73
C THR A 398 -27.05 -5.64 5.60
N SER A 399 -26.83 -6.78 6.27
CA SER A 399 -25.68 -7.66 5.98
C SER A 399 -25.99 -8.56 4.79
N ASP A 400 -24.95 -8.94 4.05
CA ASP A 400 -25.02 -9.78 2.83
C ASP A 400 -26.10 -9.26 1.85
N ALA A 401 -26.18 -7.95 1.72
CA ALA A 401 -27.25 -7.23 1.03
C ALA A 401 -26.71 -6.37 -0.13
N ILE A 402 -27.62 -5.87 -0.94
CA ILE A 402 -27.34 -4.82 -1.94
C ILE A 402 -28.04 -3.54 -1.47
N PHE A 403 -27.27 -2.47 -1.36
CA PHE A 403 -27.77 -1.12 -1.11
C PHE A 403 -28.04 -0.40 -2.41
N ALA A 404 -29.14 0.38 -2.39
CA ALA A 404 -29.43 1.41 -3.38
C ALA A 404 -29.67 2.72 -2.62
N LEU A 405 -28.88 3.75 -2.90
CA LEU A 405 -29.00 5.09 -2.33
C LEU A 405 -29.34 6.09 -3.41
N ASP A 406 -30.24 7.04 -3.12
CA ASP A 406 -30.58 8.16 -4.02
C ASP A 406 -29.61 9.32 -3.86
#